data_2fc8afe447c5e96f01de911fd0f68291
#
_entry.id   2fc8afe447c5e96f01de911fd0f68291
#
_cell.length_a   1.000
_cell.length_b   1.000
_cell.length_c   1.000
_cell.angle_alpha   90.00
_cell.angle_beta   90.00
_cell.angle_gamma   90.00
#
_symmetry.space_group_name_H-M   'P 1'
#
loop_
_entity.id
_entity.type
_entity.pdbx_description
1 polymer ?
#
loop_
_entity_poly.entity_id
_entity_poly.type
_entity_poly.pdbx_seq_one_letter_code
_entity_poly.pdbx_strand_id
1 'polypeptide(L)'
;MAVVFGVLFLVVFGFSSYFVYKNLAGTIFCAGLGTPLLLVGVAKWVDEGLTHKPLIANVASVALPIFIVSEVFIFLGLFTAYWTMRLSAEVWPPAGTPTDINLILPMIMTVILVASSITFHVAEEKFEHEDLPGFRQWLVITILLGLLFLGCTIYEYNHLLHAGFKPSTNAYSTAFFSITGFHASHVLVGLGVFLAVLLPAFGRKVNKTFTYCAGVYWHFVDIVWFFVVSQIYYW
;
A
#
# COMPACT_ATOMS: atom_id res chain seq x y z
N MET A 1 17.96 -11.01 -7.29
CA MET A 1 17.81 -12.45 -7.02
C MET A 1 17.03 -12.72 -5.72
N ALA A 2 17.39 -12.14 -4.54
CA ALA A 2 16.67 -12.37 -3.27
C ALA A 2 15.17 -12.04 -3.35
N VAL A 3 14.78 -10.91 -3.98
CA VAL A 3 13.37 -10.53 -4.18
C VAL A 3 12.63 -11.60 -4.99
N VAL A 4 13.23 -12.09 -6.08
CA VAL A 4 12.59 -13.11 -6.94
C VAL A 4 12.35 -14.40 -6.18
N PHE A 5 13.34 -14.87 -5.42
CA PHE A 5 13.17 -16.05 -4.58
C PHE A 5 12.17 -15.82 -3.45
N GLY A 6 12.18 -14.62 -2.83
CA GLY A 6 11.20 -14.27 -1.80
C GLY A 6 9.77 -14.31 -2.33
N VAL A 7 9.52 -13.73 -3.51
CA VAL A 7 8.21 -13.76 -4.18
C VAL A 7 7.81 -15.19 -4.56
N LEU A 8 8.71 -15.99 -5.12
CA LEU A 8 8.44 -17.38 -5.46
C LEU A 8 8.03 -18.18 -4.22
N PHE A 9 8.77 -18.07 -3.11
CA PHE A 9 8.42 -18.78 -1.89
C PHE A 9 7.10 -18.31 -1.27
N LEU A 10 6.82 -17.02 -1.27
CA LEU A 10 5.56 -16.50 -0.70
C LEU A 10 4.37 -16.77 -1.61
N VAL A 11 4.45 -16.34 -2.87
CA VAL A 11 3.29 -16.32 -3.75
C VAL A 11 3.07 -17.68 -4.39
N VAL A 12 4.08 -18.29 -5.02
CA VAL A 12 3.88 -19.53 -5.75
C VAL A 12 3.78 -20.71 -4.78
N PHE A 13 4.80 -20.94 -3.96
CA PHE A 13 4.83 -22.11 -3.09
C PHE A 13 3.97 -21.97 -1.84
N GLY A 14 3.98 -20.80 -1.18
CA GLY A 14 3.17 -20.55 0.01
C GLY A 14 1.67 -20.56 -0.30
N PHE A 15 1.26 -19.85 -1.35
CA PHE A 15 -0.13 -19.83 -1.80
C PHE A 15 -0.60 -21.23 -2.24
N SER A 16 0.17 -21.92 -3.08
CA SER A 16 -0.19 -23.26 -3.52
C SER A 16 -0.26 -24.24 -2.34
N SER A 17 0.67 -24.16 -1.38
CA SER A 17 0.67 -25.01 -0.20
C SER A 17 -0.61 -24.84 0.63
N TYR A 18 -1.10 -23.62 0.78
CA TYR A 18 -2.32 -23.35 1.54
C TYR A 18 -3.59 -23.68 0.74
N PHE A 19 -3.73 -23.13 -0.46
CA PHE A 19 -5.00 -23.22 -1.20
C PHE A 19 -5.19 -24.52 -1.95
N VAL A 20 -4.14 -25.10 -2.51
CA VAL A 20 -4.22 -26.34 -3.28
C VAL A 20 -4.08 -27.57 -2.37
N TYR A 21 -3.04 -27.59 -1.54
CA TYR A 21 -2.71 -28.78 -0.74
C TYR A 21 -3.23 -28.73 0.70
N LYS A 22 -3.81 -27.58 1.14
CA LYS A 22 -4.28 -27.34 2.52
C LYS A 22 -3.21 -27.66 3.58
N ASN A 23 -1.95 -27.47 3.22
CA ASN A 23 -0.80 -27.79 4.06
C ASN A 23 -0.33 -26.54 4.80
N LEU A 24 -0.81 -26.36 6.04
CA LEU A 24 -0.45 -25.20 6.88
C LEU A 24 1.05 -25.18 7.23
N ALA A 25 1.65 -26.35 7.50
CA ALA A 25 3.08 -26.42 7.84
C ALA A 25 3.96 -26.00 6.67
N GLY A 26 3.64 -26.44 5.44
CA GLY A 26 4.31 -25.99 4.23
C GLY A 26 4.14 -24.48 3.99
N THR A 27 2.96 -23.94 4.25
CA THR A 27 2.68 -22.51 4.16
C THR A 27 3.54 -21.69 5.12
N ILE A 28 3.60 -22.11 6.40
CA ILE A 28 4.42 -21.45 7.43
C ILE A 28 5.91 -21.51 7.06
N PHE A 29 6.38 -22.66 6.56
CA PHE A 29 7.77 -22.82 6.10
C PHE A 29 8.09 -21.86 4.94
N CYS A 30 7.22 -21.83 3.92
CA CYS A 30 7.41 -20.93 2.77
C CYS A 30 7.33 -19.45 3.15
N ALA A 31 6.43 -19.07 4.06
CA ALA A 31 6.35 -17.72 4.57
C ALA A 31 7.59 -17.36 5.41
N GLY A 32 8.05 -18.26 6.28
CA GLY A 32 9.23 -18.07 7.12
C GLY A 32 10.52 -17.91 6.34
N LEU A 33 10.63 -18.54 5.16
CA LEU A 33 11.80 -18.40 4.28
C LEU A 33 11.65 -17.23 3.29
N GLY A 34 10.47 -17.10 2.69
CA GLY A 34 10.22 -16.11 1.65
C GLY A 34 10.18 -14.67 2.17
N THR A 35 9.60 -14.43 3.35
CA THR A 35 9.52 -13.10 3.94
C THR A 35 10.90 -12.48 4.23
N PRO A 36 11.83 -13.16 4.93
CA PRO A 36 13.17 -12.61 5.13
C PRO A 36 13.94 -12.37 3.82
N LEU A 37 13.83 -13.27 2.84
CA LEU A 37 14.45 -13.10 1.53
C LEU A 37 13.92 -11.86 0.79
N LEU A 38 12.59 -11.65 0.84
CA LEU A 38 11.95 -10.48 0.28
C LEU A 38 12.44 -9.20 0.97
N LEU A 39 12.42 -9.17 2.30
CA LEU A 39 12.84 -8.00 3.08
C LEU A 39 14.32 -7.64 2.86
N VAL A 40 15.21 -8.63 2.85
CA VAL A 40 16.63 -8.42 2.56
C VAL A 40 16.82 -7.93 1.12
N GLY A 41 16.06 -8.48 0.17
CA GLY A 41 16.10 -8.04 -1.22
C GLY A 41 15.65 -6.61 -1.41
N VAL A 42 14.56 -6.21 -0.76
CA VAL A 42 14.05 -4.84 -0.77
C VAL A 42 15.04 -3.89 -0.08
N ALA A 43 15.56 -4.26 1.10
CA ALA A 43 16.53 -3.45 1.83
C ALA A 43 17.79 -3.18 0.99
N LYS A 44 18.33 -4.21 0.30
CA LYS A 44 19.46 -4.04 -0.61
C LYS A 44 19.13 -3.15 -1.80
N TRP A 45 17.95 -3.29 -2.37
CA TRP A 45 17.52 -2.44 -3.48
C TRP A 45 17.38 -0.97 -3.05
N VAL A 46 16.83 -0.72 -1.85
CA VAL A 46 16.76 0.62 -1.28
C VAL A 46 18.16 1.19 -1.02
N ASP A 47 19.06 0.41 -0.42
CA ASP A 47 20.46 0.81 -0.16
C ASP A 47 21.19 1.14 -1.48
N GLU A 48 21.01 0.33 -2.51
CA GLU A 48 21.56 0.58 -3.85
C GLU A 48 21.01 1.88 -4.45
N GLY A 49 19.69 2.13 -4.32
CA GLY A 49 19.05 3.37 -4.78
C GLY A 49 19.53 4.62 -4.04
N LEU A 50 19.91 4.49 -2.77
CA LEU A 50 20.41 5.60 -1.95
C LEU A 50 21.92 5.87 -2.13
N THR A 51 22.72 4.84 -2.40
CA THR A 51 24.19 4.89 -2.36
C THR A 51 24.86 4.92 -3.72
N HIS A 52 24.29 4.30 -4.73
CA HIS A 52 24.89 4.19 -6.05
C HIS A 52 24.35 5.26 -7.00
N LYS A 53 25.26 5.89 -7.76
CA LYS A 53 24.86 6.74 -8.88
C LYS A 53 24.29 5.83 -9.98
N PRO A 54 23.08 6.12 -10.53
CA PRO A 54 22.54 5.33 -11.62
C PRO A 54 23.49 5.34 -12.83
N LEU A 55 23.72 4.17 -13.41
CA LEU A 55 24.54 3.99 -14.62
C LEU A 55 24.00 4.80 -15.81
N ILE A 56 22.69 5.04 -15.83
CA ILE A 56 22.02 5.87 -16.84
C ILE A 56 21.34 7.01 -16.09
N ALA A 57 21.68 8.24 -16.45
CA ALA A 57 21.03 9.43 -15.90
C ALA A 57 19.53 9.38 -16.21
N ASN A 58 18.70 9.67 -15.20
CA ASN A 58 17.24 9.77 -15.31
C ASN A 58 16.46 8.46 -15.50
N VAL A 59 17.03 7.27 -15.26
CA VAL A 59 16.26 6.01 -15.31
C VAL A 59 15.08 6.03 -14.33
N ALA A 60 15.28 6.55 -13.14
CA ALA A 60 14.22 6.64 -12.11
C ALA A 60 13.01 7.46 -12.59
N SER A 61 13.25 8.54 -13.33
CA SER A 61 12.20 9.42 -13.88
C SER A 61 11.32 8.74 -14.93
N VAL A 62 11.85 7.72 -15.62
CA VAL A 62 11.10 6.93 -16.62
C VAL A 62 10.53 5.65 -16.00
N ALA A 63 11.28 4.99 -15.13
CA ALA A 63 10.89 3.73 -14.53
C ALA A 63 9.69 3.89 -13.57
N LEU A 64 9.65 4.98 -12.79
CA LEU A 64 8.57 5.21 -11.84
C LEU A 64 7.19 5.39 -12.51
N PRO A 65 7.01 6.23 -13.54
CA PRO A 65 5.73 6.30 -14.25
C PRO A 65 5.28 4.95 -14.84
N ILE A 66 6.20 4.17 -15.42
CA ILE A 66 5.89 2.83 -15.93
C ILE A 66 5.44 1.89 -14.81
N PHE A 67 6.12 1.93 -13.67
CA PHE A 67 5.72 1.18 -12.48
C PHE A 67 4.31 1.60 -12.01
N ILE A 68 4.04 2.89 -11.87
CA ILE A 68 2.71 3.40 -11.46
C ILE A 68 1.63 2.95 -12.44
N VAL A 69 1.89 3.03 -13.75
CA VAL A 69 0.94 2.55 -14.77
C VAL A 69 0.65 1.06 -14.59
N SER A 70 1.66 0.24 -14.28
CA SER A 70 1.43 -1.18 -14.00
C SER A 70 0.56 -1.41 -12.77
N GLU A 71 0.77 -0.64 -11.70
CA GLU A 71 -0.06 -0.70 -10.49
C GLU A 71 -1.50 -0.26 -10.75
N VAL A 72 -1.72 0.79 -11.55
CA VAL A 72 -3.05 1.20 -11.99
C VAL A 72 -3.78 0.05 -12.70
N PHE A 73 -3.10 -0.70 -13.57
CA PHE A 73 -3.72 -1.86 -14.23
C PHE A 73 -4.09 -2.99 -13.26
N ILE A 74 -3.30 -3.20 -12.21
CA ILE A 74 -3.64 -4.20 -11.18
C ILE A 74 -4.91 -3.76 -10.42
N PHE A 75 -4.98 -2.51 -9.97
CA PHE A 75 -6.20 -1.97 -9.35
C PHE A 75 -7.40 -2.01 -10.29
N LEU A 76 -7.21 -1.63 -11.55
CA LEU A 76 -8.28 -1.68 -12.56
C LEU A 76 -8.80 -3.12 -12.75
N GLY A 77 -7.93 -4.12 -12.72
CA GLY A 77 -8.32 -5.52 -12.74
C GLY A 77 -9.21 -5.91 -11.54
N LEU A 78 -8.85 -5.47 -10.34
CA LEU A 78 -9.65 -5.69 -9.13
C LEU A 78 -11.01 -4.98 -9.21
N PHE A 79 -11.04 -3.72 -9.65
CA PHE A 79 -12.29 -2.98 -9.85
C PHE A 79 -13.16 -3.60 -10.95
N THR A 80 -12.56 -4.06 -12.03
CA THR A 80 -13.30 -4.74 -13.12
C THR A 80 -13.96 -6.02 -12.59
N ALA A 81 -13.27 -6.81 -11.80
CA ALA A 81 -13.85 -7.98 -11.15
C ALA A 81 -15.01 -7.59 -10.21
N TYR A 82 -14.84 -6.54 -9.41
CA TYR A 82 -15.89 -5.98 -8.56
C TYR A 82 -17.12 -5.54 -9.36
N TRP A 83 -16.93 -4.74 -10.41
CA TRP A 83 -18.04 -4.27 -11.26
C TRP A 83 -18.75 -5.41 -11.98
N THR A 84 -18.01 -6.42 -12.44
CA THR A 84 -18.61 -7.61 -13.08
C THR A 84 -19.50 -8.35 -12.09
N MET A 85 -19.04 -8.60 -10.87
CA MET A 85 -19.85 -9.25 -9.83
C MET A 85 -21.09 -8.42 -9.48
N ARG A 86 -20.93 -7.10 -9.35
CA ARG A 86 -22.01 -6.20 -9.04
C ARG A 86 -23.10 -6.13 -10.12
N LEU A 87 -22.69 -5.96 -11.39
CA LEU A 87 -23.60 -5.85 -12.52
C LEU A 87 -24.31 -7.17 -12.86
N SER A 88 -23.72 -8.30 -12.47
CA SER A 88 -24.30 -9.63 -12.65
C SER A 88 -25.24 -10.05 -11.51
N ALA A 89 -25.24 -9.31 -10.39
CA ALA A 89 -26.06 -9.64 -9.23
C ALA A 89 -27.48 -9.06 -9.38
N GLU A 90 -28.50 -9.87 -9.08
CA GLU A 90 -29.89 -9.41 -9.03
C GLU A 90 -30.15 -8.45 -7.87
N VAL A 91 -29.43 -8.64 -6.74
CA VAL A 91 -29.51 -7.81 -5.54
C VAL A 91 -28.10 -7.45 -5.08
N TRP A 92 -27.85 -6.17 -4.82
CA TRP A 92 -26.59 -5.68 -4.33
C TRP A 92 -26.81 -4.70 -3.16
N PRO A 93 -26.03 -4.80 -2.07
CA PRO A 93 -25.06 -5.86 -1.76
C PRO A 93 -25.72 -7.21 -1.47
N PRO A 94 -24.99 -8.34 -1.65
CA PRO A 94 -25.53 -9.67 -1.40
C PRO A 94 -25.88 -9.89 0.08
N ALA A 95 -26.77 -10.86 0.34
CA ALA A 95 -27.15 -11.25 1.70
C ALA A 95 -25.91 -11.58 2.57
N GLY A 96 -25.99 -11.20 3.85
CA GLY A 96 -24.88 -11.33 4.79
C GLY A 96 -23.91 -10.14 4.82
N THR A 97 -24.16 -9.09 4.02
CA THR A 97 -23.47 -7.82 4.13
C THR A 97 -24.11 -6.99 5.25
N PRO A 98 -23.32 -6.44 6.21
CA PRO A 98 -23.83 -5.54 7.22
C PRO A 98 -24.54 -4.33 6.57
N THR A 99 -25.75 -4.02 7.03
CA THR A 99 -26.54 -2.87 6.54
C THR A 99 -25.98 -1.53 7.05
N ASP A 100 -25.23 -1.57 8.15
CA ASP A 100 -24.71 -0.40 8.85
C ASP A 100 -23.21 -0.23 8.63
N ILE A 101 -22.73 -0.30 7.37
CA ILE A 101 -21.35 0.07 7.07
C ILE A 101 -21.22 1.56 7.38
N ASN A 102 -20.43 1.86 8.41
CA ASN A 102 -20.24 3.22 8.89
C ASN A 102 -19.41 4.04 7.88
N LEU A 103 -20.08 4.93 7.14
CA LEU A 103 -19.44 5.80 6.16
C LEU A 103 -18.58 6.91 6.79
N ILE A 104 -18.72 7.16 8.09
CA ILE A 104 -17.96 8.21 8.79
C ILE A 104 -16.47 7.83 8.85
N LEU A 105 -16.17 6.56 9.11
CA LEU A 105 -14.77 6.11 9.24
C LEU A 105 -13.99 6.26 7.93
N PRO A 106 -14.45 5.79 6.75
CA PRO A 106 -13.78 6.05 5.47
C PRO A 106 -13.61 7.54 5.15
N MET A 107 -14.56 8.39 5.55
CA MET A 107 -14.44 9.84 5.40
C MET A 107 -13.31 10.40 6.26
N ILE A 108 -13.21 9.99 7.52
CA ILE A 108 -12.10 10.37 8.40
C ILE A 108 -10.77 9.89 7.81
N MET A 109 -10.72 8.65 7.35
CA MET A 109 -9.52 8.08 6.70
C MET A 109 -9.11 8.87 5.46
N THR A 110 -10.08 9.34 4.67
CA THR A 110 -9.84 10.22 3.52
C THR A 110 -9.22 11.55 3.96
N VAL A 111 -9.77 12.19 5.00
CA VAL A 111 -9.20 13.44 5.53
C VAL A 111 -7.77 13.23 6.03
N ILE A 112 -7.49 12.12 6.70
CA ILE A 112 -6.15 11.76 7.18
C ILE A 112 -5.16 11.64 6.02
N LEU A 113 -5.53 10.94 4.92
CA LEU A 113 -4.66 10.80 3.76
C LEU A 113 -4.43 12.13 3.04
N VAL A 114 -5.48 12.92 2.81
CA VAL A 114 -5.34 14.26 2.22
C VAL A 114 -4.43 15.13 3.08
N ALA A 115 -4.60 15.10 4.41
CA ALA A 115 -3.70 15.82 5.33
C ALA A 115 -2.25 15.31 5.20
N SER A 116 -2.05 14.01 5.04
CA SER A 116 -0.71 13.44 4.86
C SER A 116 -0.06 13.89 3.55
N SER A 117 -0.82 14.03 2.47
CA SER A 117 -0.34 14.59 1.20
C SER A 117 0.08 16.05 1.33
N ILE A 118 -0.71 16.85 2.05
CA ILE A 118 -0.37 18.26 2.30
C ILE A 118 0.90 18.37 3.14
N THR A 119 1.01 17.58 4.21
CA THR A 119 2.21 17.59 5.07
C THR A 119 3.46 17.12 4.32
N PHE A 120 3.33 16.15 3.41
CA PHE A 120 4.44 15.72 2.57
C PHE A 120 4.86 16.82 1.58
N HIS A 121 3.90 17.51 0.96
CA HIS A 121 4.20 18.65 0.07
C HIS A 121 4.98 19.74 0.81
N VAL A 122 4.60 20.08 2.05
CA VAL A 122 5.36 21.01 2.89
C VAL A 122 6.77 20.47 3.19
N ALA A 123 6.89 19.17 3.41
CA ALA A 123 8.21 18.56 3.59
C ALA A 123 9.09 18.73 2.34
N GLU A 124 8.56 18.49 1.14
CA GLU A 124 9.28 18.70 -0.13
C GLU A 124 9.72 20.16 -0.29
N GLU A 125 8.84 21.12 0.00
CA GLU A 125 9.16 22.54 -0.05
C GLU A 125 10.33 22.88 0.91
N LYS A 126 10.29 22.36 2.15
CA LYS A 126 11.40 22.53 3.10
C LYS A 126 12.70 21.93 2.58
N PHE A 127 12.62 20.77 1.92
CA PHE A 127 13.77 20.11 1.34
C PHE A 127 14.38 20.93 0.18
N GLU A 128 13.57 21.54 -0.67
CA GLU A 128 14.02 22.40 -1.77
C GLU A 128 14.75 23.64 -1.25
N HIS A 129 14.31 24.20 -0.12
CA HIS A 129 14.93 25.34 0.56
C HIS A 129 16.11 24.95 1.47
N GLU A 130 16.60 23.70 1.39
CA GLU A 130 17.71 23.17 2.21
C GLU A 130 17.45 23.17 3.72
N ASP A 131 16.20 23.35 4.16
CA ASP A 131 15.77 23.25 5.56
C ASP A 131 15.58 21.78 5.96
N LEU A 132 16.67 21.06 6.19
CA LEU A 132 16.65 19.66 6.59
C LEU A 132 15.94 19.39 7.94
N PRO A 133 16.05 20.26 8.97
CA PRO A 133 15.24 20.11 10.18
C PRO A 133 13.75 20.17 9.92
N GLY A 134 13.29 21.15 9.17
CA GLY A 134 11.89 21.29 8.76
C GLY A 134 11.41 20.11 7.92
N PHE A 135 12.20 19.69 6.94
CA PHE A 135 11.92 18.49 6.14
C PHE A 135 11.66 17.27 7.00
N ARG A 136 12.54 16.96 7.96
CA ARG A 136 12.40 15.81 8.86
C ARG A 136 11.13 15.89 9.71
N GLN A 137 10.82 17.07 10.26
CA GLN A 137 9.63 17.27 11.09
C GLN A 137 8.35 16.99 10.30
N TRP A 138 8.22 17.58 9.11
CA TRP A 138 7.04 17.39 8.28
C TRP A 138 6.92 15.97 7.73
N LEU A 139 8.03 15.34 7.37
CA LEU A 139 8.04 13.93 6.94
C LEU A 139 7.63 12.99 8.07
N VAL A 140 8.04 13.24 9.32
CA VAL A 140 7.58 12.47 10.49
C VAL A 140 6.07 12.63 10.68
N ILE A 141 5.53 13.85 10.54
CA ILE A 141 4.07 14.09 10.63
C ILE A 141 3.34 13.29 9.54
N THR A 142 3.84 13.29 8.32
CA THR A 142 3.28 12.49 7.21
C THR A 142 3.27 11.00 7.53
N ILE A 143 4.37 10.46 8.06
CA ILE A 143 4.45 9.05 8.48
C ILE A 143 3.45 8.74 9.59
N LEU A 144 3.29 9.62 10.58
CA LEU A 144 2.33 9.42 11.67
C LEU A 144 0.88 9.41 11.16
N LEU A 145 0.54 10.29 10.20
CA LEU A 145 -0.77 10.29 9.56
C LEU A 145 -1.02 9.00 8.76
N GLY A 146 -0.02 8.51 8.01
CA GLY A 146 -0.13 7.24 7.31
C GLY A 146 -0.27 6.03 8.25
N LEU A 147 0.44 6.03 9.38
CA LEU A 147 0.26 5.01 10.43
C LEU A 147 -1.12 5.09 11.07
N LEU A 148 -1.67 6.29 11.28
CA LEU A 148 -3.02 6.49 11.78
C LEU A 148 -4.05 5.92 10.80
N PHE A 149 -3.87 6.13 9.50
CA PHE A 149 -4.71 5.52 8.46
C PHE A 149 -4.70 4.00 8.53
N LEU A 150 -3.53 3.37 8.64
CA LEU A 150 -3.41 1.91 8.81
C LEU A 150 -4.06 1.44 10.12
N GLY A 151 -3.93 2.21 11.19
CA GLY A 151 -4.61 1.95 12.46
C GLY A 151 -6.13 1.94 12.31
N CYS A 152 -6.70 2.91 11.57
CA CYS A 152 -8.12 2.95 11.24
C CYS A 152 -8.55 1.73 10.38
N THR A 153 -7.73 1.33 9.42
CA THR A 153 -7.99 0.13 8.58
C THR A 153 -8.04 -1.13 9.45
N ILE A 154 -7.08 -1.31 10.36
CA ILE A 154 -7.04 -2.46 11.28
C ILE A 154 -8.27 -2.44 12.20
N TYR A 155 -8.65 -1.27 12.71
CA TYR A 155 -9.84 -1.11 13.54
C TYR A 155 -11.12 -1.50 12.78
N GLU A 156 -11.28 -1.02 11.53
CA GLU A 156 -12.42 -1.36 10.67
C GLU A 156 -12.49 -2.86 10.41
N TYR A 157 -11.36 -3.47 10.02
CA TYR A 157 -11.30 -4.91 9.77
C TYR A 157 -11.66 -5.72 11.01
N ASN A 158 -11.13 -5.35 12.17
CA ASN A 158 -11.44 -6.03 13.42
C ASN A 158 -12.95 -5.93 13.73
N HIS A 159 -13.53 -4.75 13.59
CA HIS A 159 -14.97 -4.55 13.79
C HIS A 159 -15.83 -5.39 12.84
N LEU A 160 -15.51 -5.39 11.55
CA LEU A 160 -16.23 -6.17 10.53
C LEU A 160 -16.10 -7.68 10.76
N LEU A 161 -14.91 -8.17 11.09
CA LEU A 161 -14.67 -9.58 11.38
C LEU A 161 -15.44 -10.06 12.62
N HIS A 162 -15.54 -9.23 13.68
CA HIS A 162 -16.35 -9.52 14.87
C HIS A 162 -17.86 -9.49 14.56
N ALA A 163 -18.31 -8.67 13.63
CA ALA A 163 -19.68 -8.67 13.11
C ALA A 163 -19.99 -9.90 12.22
N GLY A 164 -19.02 -10.80 12.00
CA GLY A 164 -19.19 -11.98 11.16
C GLY A 164 -18.96 -11.74 9.66
N PHE A 165 -18.63 -10.51 9.26
CA PHE A 165 -18.33 -10.16 7.88
C PHE A 165 -16.88 -10.54 7.56
N LYS A 166 -16.70 -11.68 6.92
CA LYS A 166 -15.40 -12.27 6.58
C LYS A 166 -15.14 -12.19 5.08
N PRO A 167 -13.89 -12.25 4.60
CA PRO A 167 -13.59 -12.27 3.17
C PRO A 167 -14.33 -13.35 2.38
N SER A 168 -14.73 -14.44 3.03
CA SER A 168 -15.46 -15.57 2.44
C SER A 168 -16.98 -15.50 2.61
N THR A 169 -17.54 -14.42 3.14
CA THR A 169 -18.99 -14.32 3.42
C THR A 169 -19.80 -14.24 2.13
N ASN A 170 -19.40 -13.39 1.20
CA ASN A 170 -20.07 -13.22 -0.09
C ASN A 170 -19.13 -12.53 -1.12
N ALA A 171 -19.60 -12.31 -2.34
CA ALA A 171 -18.80 -11.70 -3.40
C ALA A 171 -18.36 -10.25 -3.06
N TYR A 172 -19.25 -9.48 -2.40
CA TYR A 172 -18.91 -8.12 -1.97
C TYR A 172 -17.82 -8.13 -0.89
N SER A 173 -17.91 -9.00 0.11
CA SER A 173 -16.87 -9.10 1.15
C SER A 173 -15.52 -9.48 0.58
N THR A 174 -15.49 -10.43 -0.37
CA THR A 174 -14.25 -10.81 -1.06
C THR A 174 -13.63 -9.59 -1.76
N ALA A 175 -14.42 -8.83 -2.53
CA ALA A 175 -13.96 -7.64 -3.23
C ALA A 175 -13.52 -6.54 -2.25
N PHE A 176 -14.32 -6.29 -1.20
CA PHE A 176 -14.02 -5.30 -0.16
C PHE A 176 -12.65 -5.54 0.47
N PHE A 177 -12.44 -6.72 1.07
CA PHE A 177 -11.16 -7.03 1.72
C PHE A 177 -9.99 -7.13 0.74
N SER A 178 -10.22 -7.57 -0.49
CA SER A 178 -9.16 -7.63 -1.50
C SER A 178 -8.70 -6.24 -1.94
N ILE A 179 -9.63 -5.35 -2.29
CA ILE A 179 -9.31 -4.01 -2.82
C ILE A 179 -8.76 -3.11 -1.71
N THR A 180 -9.44 -3.05 -0.56
CA THR A 180 -9.00 -2.22 0.56
C THR A 180 -7.71 -2.74 1.19
N GLY A 181 -7.53 -4.07 1.28
CA GLY A 181 -6.30 -4.70 1.79
C GLY A 181 -5.11 -4.51 0.84
N PHE A 182 -5.34 -4.61 -0.46
CA PHE A 182 -4.30 -4.34 -1.45
C PHE A 182 -3.89 -2.86 -1.40
N HIS A 183 -4.85 -1.94 -1.26
CA HIS A 183 -4.54 -0.53 -1.04
C HIS A 183 -3.76 -0.29 0.26
N ALA A 184 -4.19 -0.88 1.39
CA ALA A 184 -3.48 -0.75 2.66
C ALA A 184 -2.03 -1.28 2.58
N SER A 185 -1.78 -2.33 1.78
CA SER A 185 -0.41 -2.81 1.53
C SER A 185 0.46 -1.76 0.81
N HIS A 186 -0.12 -0.98 -0.13
CA HIS A 186 0.56 0.13 -0.79
C HIS A 186 0.88 1.27 0.16
N VAL A 187 -0.05 1.60 1.08
CA VAL A 187 0.22 2.58 2.15
C VAL A 187 1.39 2.11 3.03
N LEU A 188 1.41 0.83 3.41
CA LEU A 188 2.51 0.25 4.20
C LEU A 188 3.86 0.33 3.47
N VAL A 189 3.89 0.01 2.17
CA VAL A 189 5.09 0.15 1.32
C VAL A 189 5.52 1.62 1.25
N GLY A 190 4.60 2.55 1.05
CA GLY A 190 4.87 3.99 1.01
C GLY A 190 5.48 4.51 2.32
N LEU A 191 4.98 4.05 3.47
CA LEU A 191 5.58 4.35 4.77
C LEU A 191 7.00 3.79 4.89
N GLY A 192 7.24 2.59 4.38
CA GLY A 192 8.59 2.00 4.30
C GLY A 192 9.55 2.85 3.45
N VAL A 193 9.06 3.36 2.31
CA VAL A 193 9.82 4.28 1.45
C VAL A 193 10.10 5.60 2.17
N PHE A 194 9.14 6.17 2.89
CA PHE A 194 9.36 7.38 3.69
C PHE A 194 10.37 7.17 4.82
N LEU A 195 10.37 6.02 5.47
CA LEU A 195 11.40 5.68 6.45
C LEU A 195 12.78 5.58 5.78
N ALA A 196 12.87 5.01 4.57
CA ALA A 196 14.10 4.95 3.80
C ALA A 196 14.62 6.34 3.36
N VAL A 197 13.73 7.34 3.23
CA VAL A 197 14.11 8.75 3.01
C VAL A 197 14.51 9.42 4.34
N LEU A 198 13.75 9.18 5.41
CA LEU A 198 13.91 9.85 6.71
C LEU A 198 15.22 9.46 7.40
N LEU A 199 15.56 8.17 7.43
CA LEU A 199 16.74 7.68 8.17
C LEU A 199 18.05 8.31 7.66
N PRO A 200 18.36 8.35 6.35
CA PRO A 200 19.52 9.04 5.83
C PRO A 200 19.50 10.58 6.05
N ALA A 201 18.31 11.18 6.18
CA ALA A 201 18.18 12.61 6.41
C ALA A 201 18.80 13.05 7.76
N PHE A 202 18.89 12.18 8.75
CA PHE A 202 19.61 12.47 9.99
C PHE A 202 21.13 12.59 9.78
N GLY A 203 21.69 11.88 8.79
CA GLY A 203 23.10 11.98 8.37
C GLY A 203 23.36 13.02 7.27
N ARG A 204 22.38 13.88 6.93
CA ARG A 204 22.44 14.86 5.83
C ARG A 204 22.71 14.23 4.45
N LYS A 205 22.32 12.97 4.25
CA LYS A 205 22.51 12.21 3.01
C LYS A 205 21.13 11.95 2.36
N VAL A 206 20.47 13.00 1.86
CA VAL A 206 19.17 12.86 1.20
C VAL A 206 19.36 12.86 -0.31
N ASN A 207 18.80 11.84 -0.97
CA ASN A 207 18.81 11.75 -2.43
C ASN A 207 17.55 12.44 -2.99
N LYS A 208 17.72 13.55 -3.72
CA LYS A 208 16.61 14.34 -4.29
C LYS A 208 15.70 13.51 -5.19
N THR A 209 16.27 12.70 -6.08
CA THR A 209 15.49 11.86 -7.00
C THR A 209 14.66 10.84 -6.24
N PHE A 210 15.25 10.21 -5.21
CA PHE A 210 14.54 9.21 -4.41
C PHE A 210 13.39 9.84 -3.60
N THR A 211 13.60 11.04 -3.02
CA THR A 211 12.56 11.77 -2.31
C THR A 211 11.41 12.16 -3.24
N TYR A 212 11.72 12.69 -4.43
CA TYR A 212 10.72 12.97 -5.44
C TYR A 212 9.92 11.72 -5.85
N CYS A 213 10.60 10.61 -6.09
CA CYS A 213 9.94 9.33 -6.41
C CYS A 213 9.02 8.85 -5.28
N ALA A 214 9.43 9.05 -4.03
CA ALA A 214 8.61 8.73 -2.85
C ALA A 214 7.31 9.57 -2.82
N GLY A 215 7.39 10.85 -3.14
CA GLY A 215 6.24 11.75 -3.21
C GLY A 215 5.27 11.35 -4.32
N VAL A 216 5.76 11.12 -5.53
CA VAL A 216 4.92 10.68 -6.66
C VAL A 216 4.21 9.37 -6.34
N TYR A 217 4.90 8.42 -5.70
CA TYR A 217 4.29 7.16 -5.26
C TYR A 217 3.19 7.40 -4.20
N TRP A 218 3.43 8.27 -3.22
CA TRP A 218 2.46 8.58 -2.17
C TRP A 218 1.19 9.22 -2.73
N HIS A 219 1.33 10.22 -3.62
CA HIS A 219 0.19 10.83 -4.29
C HIS A 219 -0.60 9.84 -5.16
N PHE A 220 0.07 8.90 -5.80
CA PHE A 220 -0.60 7.81 -6.49
C PHE A 220 -1.47 6.99 -5.52
N VAL A 221 -0.93 6.60 -4.37
CA VAL A 221 -1.68 5.86 -3.34
C VAL A 221 -2.92 6.63 -2.89
N ASP A 222 -2.80 7.95 -2.66
CA ASP A 222 -3.93 8.79 -2.28
C ASP A 222 -5.02 8.86 -3.35
N ILE A 223 -4.62 9.01 -4.62
CA ILE A 223 -5.57 9.04 -5.75
C ILE A 223 -6.34 7.71 -5.82
N VAL A 224 -5.65 6.58 -5.66
CA VAL A 224 -6.29 5.27 -5.64
C VAL A 224 -7.29 5.15 -4.49
N TRP A 225 -7.00 5.73 -3.32
CA TRP A 225 -7.94 5.73 -2.19
C TRP A 225 -9.28 6.40 -2.51
N PHE A 226 -9.29 7.51 -3.24
CA PHE A 226 -10.54 8.14 -3.68
C PHE A 226 -11.40 7.20 -4.53
N PHE A 227 -10.76 6.42 -5.41
CA PHE A 227 -11.45 5.38 -6.16
C PHE A 227 -11.96 4.27 -5.25
N VAL A 228 -11.15 3.79 -4.33
CA VAL A 228 -11.56 2.75 -3.36
C VAL A 228 -12.78 3.21 -2.57
N VAL A 229 -12.75 4.40 -1.98
CA VAL A 229 -13.87 4.92 -1.20
C VAL A 229 -15.12 5.07 -2.06
N SER A 230 -15.00 5.71 -3.22
CA SER A 230 -16.14 5.98 -4.10
C SER A 230 -16.79 4.70 -4.61
N GLN A 231 -16.03 3.65 -4.90
CA GLN A 231 -16.55 2.43 -5.51
C GLN A 231 -16.99 1.39 -4.49
N ILE A 232 -16.31 1.31 -3.34
CA ILE A 232 -16.54 0.25 -2.36
C ILE A 232 -17.50 0.68 -1.26
N TYR A 233 -17.44 1.93 -0.80
CA TYR A 233 -18.25 2.39 0.33
C TYR A 233 -19.52 3.14 -0.07
N TYR A 234 -19.56 3.82 -1.22
CA TYR A 234 -20.67 4.70 -1.63
C TYR A 234 -21.56 4.14 -2.73
N TRP A 235 -21.52 2.88 -2.95
CA TRP A 235 -22.37 2.27 -3.96
C TRP A 235 -23.65 1.71 -3.40
#